data_3c182be6030f864847319a78b9f672f7
#
_entry.id   3c182be6030f864847319a78b9f672f7
#
_cell.length_a   1.000
_cell.length_b   1.000
_cell.length_c   1.000
_cell.angle_alpha   90.00
_cell.angle_beta   90.00
_cell.angle_gamma   90.00
#
_symmetry.space_group_name_H-M   'P 1'
#
loop_
_entity.id
_entity.type
_entity.pdbx_description
1 polymer ?
#
loop_
_entity_poly.entity_id
_entity_poly.type
_entity_poly.pdbx_seq_one_letter_code
_entity_poly.pdbx_strand_id
1 'polypeptide(L)'
;EGKALVADAHIPNGPYKPAGLENYAYNPNKARRLLREANWDSSIELDMVYYYGDQLTVDLMTAIQAYLADVGVKMNFRRLEGDVGAQLWTGASDPSGPAVVKWDLAYGAHGPLALQEYYSRYETGGISIAPSPADKKLDQMIGVITGTPDVQKQKEGFFNIAKYMQDQLYTYPLYYQQAFIYESDRVNRNGGMYGNPQYNYDWGITNWTTTPDANGKMIMRTNTGPIEFFEHPWFNPGLFIANKVLFDRLITCDGGLAPTRPKMAKHYSLSADGMTLTFIMKENLKWHDGSPLTADDVKWSIETALKVPNLMPNFKTTFSSLKGAENFMNGSASGISGISINGNVLKLNFAKVDPNVLLSFSQFAPLPKKHLKNTDPVKLQQDPYWQKPIGSGPYRVKEVQMNDYLVMVPYDDYHEGRARIDEIIASPSNDNDANLIKNASAKRMDYGFTKNVADVKSLENMNHMNVLPQNIPYTRLIWFQKFRKK
;
A
#
# COMPACT_ATOMS: atom_id res chain seq x y z
N GLU A 1 -19.27 -16.44 3.00
CA GLU A 1 -19.65 -16.36 4.42
C GLU A 1 -19.74 -14.90 4.93
N GLY A 2 -19.94 -13.92 4.03
CA GLY A 2 -20.26 -12.54 4.39
C GLY A 2 -19.10 -11.65 4.87
N LYS A 3 -17.87 -12.09 4.73
CA LYS A 3 -16.68 -11.35 5.21
C LYS A 3 -15.81 -10.81 4.06
N ALA A 4 -16.30 -10.81 2.82
CA ALA A 4 -15.67 -10.19 1.68
C ALA A 4 -16.72 -9.57 0.75
N LEU A 5 -16.32 -8.53 0.02
CA LEU A 5 -17.16 -7.89 -0.98
C LEU A 5 -16.82 -8.48 -2.36
N VAL A 6 -17.82 -8.94 -3.11
CA VAL A 6 -17.61 -9.40 -4.49
C VAL A 6 -17.04 -8.26 -5.32
N ALA A 7 -15.96 -8.51 -6.05
CA ALA A 7 -15.33 -7.49 -6.88
C ALA A 7 -15.90 -7.51 -8.31
N ASP A 8 -16.15 -6.33 -8.83
CA ASP A 8 -16.59 -6.06 -10.20
C ASP A 8 -15.51 -5.32 -11.02
N ALA A 9 -14.42 -4.89 -10.38
CA ALA A 9 -13.30 -4.23 -11.04
C ALA A 9 -11.96 -4.67 -10.42
N HIS A 10 -10.88 -4.61 -11.22
CA HIS A 10 -9.51 -4.80 -10.69
C HIS A 10 -9.06 -3.60 -9.83
N ILE A 11 -9.64 -2.42 -10.02
CA ILE A 11 -9.45 -1.22 -9.21
C ILE A 11 -10.13 -1.43 -7.85
N PRO A 12 -9.53 -0.97 -6.73
CA PRO A 12 -10.08 -1.22 -5.41
C PRO A 12 -11.40 -0.49 -5.17
N ASN A 13 -12.14 -0.95 -4.18
CA ASN A 13 -13.34 -0.29 -3.72
C ASN A 13 -12.99 1.06 -3.06
N GLY A 14 -13.19 2.15 -3.77
CA GLY A 14 -12.82 3.50 -3.37
C GLY A 14 -13.34 4.56 -4.36
N PRO A 15 -12.93 5.82 -4.20
CA PRO A 15 -13.47 6.95 -4.95
C PRO A 15 -13.23 6.93 -6.47
N TYR A 16 -12.27 6.13 -6.92
CA TYR A 16 -11.96 5.94 -8.35
C TYR A 16 -12.52 4.65 -8.93
N LYS A 17 -13.20 3.84 -8.12
CA LYS A 17 -13.83 2.61 -8.59
C LYS A 17 -14.97 2.97 -9.55
N PRO A 18 -14.94 2.47 -10.80
CA PRO A 18 -16.03 2.68 -11.73
C PRO A 18 -17.34 2.02 -11.24
N ALA A 19 -18.45 2.67 -11.54
CA ALA A 19 -19.78 2.07 -11.39
C ALA A 19 -20.26 1.52 -12.74
N GLY A 20 -21.14 0.51 -12.71
CA GLY A 20 -21.79 -0.02 -13.91
C GLY A 20 -20.93 -0.95 -14.77
N LEU A 21 -19.87 -1.51 -14.20
CA LEU A 21 -19.13 -2.60 -14.84
C LEU A 21 -19.96 -3.90 -14.80
N GLU A 22 -19.72 -4.79 -15.77
CA GLU A 22 -20.40 -6.08 -15.81
C GLU A 22 -19.97 -6.94 -14.62
N ASN A 23 -20.96 -7.50 -13.94
CA ASN A 23 -20.73 -8.55 -12.95
C ASN A 23 -20.91 -9.91 -13.64
N TYR A 24 -19.83 -10.67 -13.80
CA TYR A 24 -19.87 -12.02 -14.34
C TYR A 24 -20.52 -12.98 -13.35
N ALA A 25 -21.84 -12.92 -13.25
CA ALA A 25 -22.60 -13.81 -12.37
C ALA A 25 -22.38 -15.29 -12.75
N TYR A 26 -22.38 -16.16 -11.75
CA TYR A 26 -22.25 -17.61 -11.94
C TYR A 26 -23.32 -18.14 -12.89
N ASN A 27 -22.90 -18.66 -14.04
CA ASN A 27 -23.78 -19.20 -15.06
C ASN A 27 -23.10 -20.35 -15.83
N PRO A 28 -23.14 -21.57 -15.33
CA PRO A 28 -22.50 -22.73 -15.95
C PRO A 28 -23.06 -23.06 -17.34
N ASN A 29 -24.34 -22.78 -17.60
CA ASN A 29 -24.93 -23.00 -18.92
C ASN A 29 -24.35 -22.04 -19.97
N LYS A 30 -24.19 -20.74 -19.62
CA LYS A 30 -23.53 -19.76 -20.46
C LYS A 30 -22.06 -20.18 -20.68
N ALA A 31 -21.36 -20.65 -19.66
CA ALA A 31 -19.97 -21.10 -19.76
C ALA A 31 -19.85 -22.28 -20.75
N ARG A 32 -20.67 -23.33 -20.60
CA ARG A 32 -20.65 -24.49 -21.53
C ARG A 32 -20.98 -24.09 -22.97
N ARG A 33 -21.88 -23.11 -23.16
CA ARG A 33 -22.17 -22.58 -24.52
C ARG A 33 -20.94 -21.89 -25.10
N LEU A 34 -20.33 -20.97 -24.37
CA LEU A 34 -19.14 -20.23 -24.84
C LEU A 34 -17.96 -21.15 -25.11
N LEU A 35 -17.74 -22.18 -24.32
CA LEU A 35 -16.68 -23.18 -24.56
C LEU A 35 -16.93 -23.95 -25.87
N ARG A 36 -18.17 -24.30 -26.19
CA ARG A 36 -18.53 -24.91 -27.49
C ARG A 36 -18.33 -23.96 -28.66
N GLU A 37 -18.76 -22.69 -28.50
CA GLU A 37 -18.58 -21.65 -29.53
C GLU A 37 -17.08 -21.36 -29.78
N ALA A 38 -16.25 -21.45 -28.76
CA ALA A 38 -14.80 -21.30 -28.86
C ALA A 38 -14.06 -22.55 -29.34
N ASN A 39 -14.78 -23.67 -29.59
CA ASN A 39 -14.19 -24.99 -29.89
C ASN A 39 -13.11 -25.37 -28.86
N TRP A 40 -13.42 -25.19 -27.55
CA TRP A 40 -12.50 -25.49 -26.48
C TRP A 40 -12.02 -26.94 -26.50
N ASP A 41 -10.69 -27.14 -26.53
CA ASP A 41 -10.10 -28.46 -26.40
C ASP A 41 -10.08 -28.92 -24.94
N SER A 42 -10.96 -29.83 -24.58
CA SER A 42 -11.10 -30.38 -23.22
C SER A 42 -9.88 -31.26 -22.78
N SER A 43 -8.92 -31.54 -23.67
CA SER A 43 -7.66 -32.20 -23.30
C SER A 43 -6.68 -31.23 -22.61
N ILE A 44 -6.83 -29.91 -22.83
CA ILE A 44 -5.99 -28.90 -22.20
C ILE A 44 -6.24 -28.87 -20.69
N GLU A 45 -5.17 -28.93 -19.92
CA GLU A 45 -5.16 -28.69 -18.49
C GLU A 45 -4.48 -27.35 -18.20
N LEU A 46 -5.21 -26.42 -17.57
CA LEU A 46 -4.69 -25.11 -17.19
C LEU A 46 -3.82 -25.21 -15.95
N ASP A 47 -2.67 -24.51 -15.94
CA ASP A 47 -1.78 -24.38 -14.79
C ASP A 47 -2.09 -23.09 -14.03
N MET A 48 -2.70 -23.19 -12.84
CA MET A 48 -2.99 -22.11 -11.93
C MET A 48 -1.89 -22.00 -10.88
N VAL A 49 -1.29 -20.83 -10.73
CA VAL A 49 -0.31 -20.57 -9.68
C VAL A 49 -0.81 -19.60 -8.63
N TYR A 50 -0.32 -19.74 -7.40
CA TYR A 50 -0.60 -18.84 -6.28
C TYR A 50 0.60 -18.85 -5.30
N TYR A 51 0.67 -17.91 -4.35
CA TYR A 51 1.80 -17.84 -3.41
C TYR A 51 1.40 -17.70 -1.93
N TYR A 52 0.12 -17.46 -1.64
CA TYR A 52 -0.35 -17.40 -0.26
C TYR A 52 -0.40 -18.80 0.37
N GLY A 53 0.15 -18.94 1.59
CA GLY A 53 0.27 -20.24 2.26
C GLY A 53 -0.88 -20.58 3.20
N ASP A 54 -1.91 -19.76 3.26
CA ASP A 54 -3.05 -19.97 4.16
C ASP A 54 -4.05 -20.99 3.59
N GLN A 55 -4.79 -21.67 4.51
CA GLN A 55 -5.75 -22.70 4.14
C GLN A 55 -6.91 -22.13 3.31
N LEU A 56 -7.32 -20.89 3.57
CA LEU A 56 -8.40 -20.23 2.82
C LEU A 56 -8.07 -20.11 1.33
N THR A 57 -6.80 -19.83 1.01
CA THR A 57 -6.34 -19.79 -0.38
C THR A 57 -6.40 -21.17 -1.02
N VAL A 58 -5.99 -22.22 -0.33
CA VAL A 58 -6.08 -23.60 -0.84
C VAL A 58 -7.53 -24.02 -1.09
N ASP A 59 -8.42 -23.70 -0.15
CA ASP A 59 -9.86 -23.98 -0.27
C ASP A 59 -10.48 -23.21 -1.46
N LEU A 60 -10.06 -21.96 -1.68
CA LEU A 60 -10.49 -21.16 -2.83
C LEU A 60 -10.01 -21.78 -4.15
N MET A 61 -8.74 -22.21 -4.24
CA MET A 61 -8.22 -22.88 -5.44
C MET A 61 -8.96 -24.17 -5.74
N THR A 62 -9.25 -24.95 -4.71
CA THR A 62 -10.04 -26.19 -4.82
C THR A 62 -11.45 -25.94 -5.32
N ALA A 63 -12.11 -24.88 -4.81
CA ALA A 63 -13.45 -24.50 -5.26
C ALA A 63 -13.45 -24.05 -6.72
N ILE A 64 -12.47 -23.23 -7.14
CA ILE A 64 -12.32 -22.78 -8.54
C ILE A 64 -12.10 -23.98 -9.46
N GLN A 65 -11.23 -24.92 -9.07
CA GLN A 65 -11.00 -26.16 -9.82
C GLN A 65 -12.30 -26.94 -10.02
N ALA A 66 -13.10 -27.11 -8.96
CA ALA A 66 -14.38 -27.82 -9.03
C ALA A 66 -15.38 -27.12 -9.95
N TYR A 67 -15.51 -25.80 -9.88
CA TYR A 67 -16.41 -25.04 -10.76
C TYR A 67 -15.98 -25.10 -12.23
N LEU A 68 -14.69 -25.08 -12.52
CA LEU A 68 -14.16 -25.24 -13.88
C LEU A 68 -14.41 -26.66 -14.41
N ALA A 69 -14.17 -27.70 -13.59
CA ALA A 69 -14.42 -29.07 -13.93
C ALA A 69 -15.90 -29.35 -14.27
N ASP A 70 -16.84 -28.70 -13.55
CA ASP A 70 -18.27 -28.82 -13.81
C ASP A 70 -18.66 -28.36 -15.23
N VAL A 71 -17.91 -27.45 -15.81
CA VAL A 71 -18.15 -26.96 -17.17
C VAL A 71 -17.22 -27.57 -18.22
N GLY A 72 -16.39 -28.55 -17.84
CA GLY A 72 -15.51 -29.28 -18.77
C GLY A 72 -14.13 -28.65 -18.98
N VAL A 73 -13.69 -27.77 -18.06
CA VAL A 73 -12.34 -27.19 -18.08
C VAL A 73 -11.49 -27.85 -17.02
N LYS A 74 -10.38 -28.46 -17.41
CA LYS A 74 -9.40 -29.03 -16.48
C LYS A 74 -8.46 -27.95 -15.99
N MET A 75 -8.20 -27.91 -14.68
CA MET A 75 -7.23 -27.00 -14.07
C MET A 75 -6.46 -27.74 -12.98
N ASN A 76 -5.15 -27.62 -12.98
CA ASN A 76 -4.32 -27.95 -11.85
C ASN A 76 -3.87 -26.67 -11.14
N PHE A 77 -3.53 -26.74 -9.84
CA PHE A 77 -3.03 -25.58 -9.12
C PHE A 77 -1.81 -25.94 -8.26
N ARG A 78 -0.87 -25.00 -8.15
CA ARG A 78 0.35 -25.19 -7.37
C ARG A 78 0.78 -23.88 -6.70
N ARG A 79 1.34 -24.01 -5.52
CA ARG A 79 1.96 -22.89 -4.81
C ARG A 79 3.35 -22.60 -5.36
N LEU A 80 3.63 -21.31 -5.58
CA LEU A 80 4.98 -20.84 -5.91
C LEU A 80 5.82 -20.72 -4.65
N GLU A 81 7.10 -21.10 -4.77
CA GLU A 81 8.10 -21.00 -3.72
C GLU A 81 9.37 -20.33 -4.26
N GLY A 82 10.24 -19.85 -3.37
CA GLY A 82 11.47 -19.14 -3.75
C GLY A 82 11.21 -17.74 -4.28
N ASP A 83 11.82 -17.37 -5.40
CA ASP A 83 11.61 -16.05 -6.03
C ASP A 83 10.25 -15.98 -6.75
N VAL A 84 9.22 -15.74 -5.97
CA VAL A 84 7.83 -15.59 -6.46
C VAL A 84 7.70 -14.42 -7.43
N GLY A 85 8.42 -13.32 -7.17
CA GLY A 85 8.38 -12.14 -8.03
C GLY A 85 8.86 -12.43 -9.44
N ALA A 86 9.99 -13.10 -9.58
CA ALA A 86 10.51 -13.50 -10.89
C ALA A 86 9.58 -14.50 -11.60
N GLN A 87 9.02 -15.45 -10.87
CA GLN A 87 8.11 -16.46 -11.45
C GLN A 87 6.80 -15.85 -11.95
N LEU A 88 6.31 -14.79 -11.33
CA LEU A 88 5.04 -14.14 -11.70
C LEU A 88 5.23 -13.03 -12.74
N TRP A 89 6.27 -12.21 -12.61
CA TRP A 89 6.32 -10.90 -13.25
C TRP A 89 7.49 -10.69 -14.21
N THR A 90 8.33 -11.70 -14.47
CA THR A 90 9.38 -11.55 -15.48
C THR A 90 8.76 -11.38 -16.85
N GLY A 91 8.93 -10.18 -17.42
CA GLY A 91 8.48 -9.85 -18.78
C GLY A 91 9.39 -10.45 -19.85
N ALA A 92 8.84 -10.66 -21.03
CA ALA A 92 9.64 -10.96 -22.21
C ALA A 92 10.52 -9.76 -22.57
N SER A 93 11.70 -10.01 -23.12
CA SER A 93 12.61 -8.94 -23.60
C SER A 93 11.98 -8.12 -24.73
N ASP A 94 11.17 -8.77 -25.58
CA ASP A 94 10.26 -8.12 -26.52
C ASP A 94 8.86 -8.12 -25.91
N PRO A 95 8.25 -6.93 -25.65
CA PRO A 95 6.89 -6.83 -25.09
C PRO A 95 5.80 -7.50 -25.95
N SER A 96 6.06 -7.69 -27.24
CA SER A 96 5.17 -8.40 -28.18
C SER A 96 5.51 -9.88 -28.34
N GLY A 97 6.58 -10.33 -27.67
CA GLY A 97 7.08 -11.70 -27.73
C GLY A 97 6.27 -12.67 -26.88
N PRO A 98 6.64 -13.96 -26.95
CA PRO A 98 6.02 -14.99 -26.12
C PRO A 98 6.35 -14.79 -24.64
N ALA A 99 5.42 -15.21 -23.77
CA ALA A 99 5.66 -15.17 -22.32
C ALA A 99 6.85 -16.06 -21.92
N VAL A 100 7.64 -15.55 -20.99
CA VAL A 100 8.73 -16.32 -20.35
C VAL A 100 8.26 -16.98 -19.06
N VAL A 101 7.17 -16.53 -18.46
CA VAL A 101 6.56 -17.15 -17.29
C VAL A 101 5.81 -18.43 -17.66
N LYS A 102 5.79 -19.39 -16.72
CA LYS A 102 5.29 -20.75 -16.97
C LYS A 102 4.01 -21.01 -16.17
N TRP A 103 2.94 -20.31 -16.49
CA TRP A 103 1.62 -20.51 -15.92
C TRP A 103 0.55 -19.99 -16.89
N ASP A 104 -0.70 -20.47 -16.76
CA ASP A 104 -1.84 -20.00 -17.54
C ASP A 104 -2.68 -19.00 -16.76
N LEU A 105 -2.85 -19.25 -15.47
CA LEU A 105 -3.59 -18.44 -14.53
C LEU A 105 -2.74 -18.15 -13.31
N ALA A 106 -2.84 -16.96 -12.75
CA ALA A 106 -2.18 -16.63 -11.49
C ALA A 106 -3.16 -15.96 -10.53
N TYR A 107 -3.31 -16.51 -9.33
CA TYR A 107 -4.09 -15.89 -8.28
C TYR A 107 -3.20 -15.04 -7.39
N GLY A 108 -3.68 -13.83 -7.12
CA GLY A 108 -2.99 -12.93 -6.21
C GLY A 108 -3.81 -11.72 -5.82
N ALA A 109 -3.12 -10.70 -5.33
CA ALA A 109 -3.73 -9.43 -4.96
C ALA A 109 -3.13 -8.28 -5.73
N HIS A 110 -3.97 -7.33 -6.07
CA HIS A 110 -3.58 -6.02 -6.55
C HIS A 110 -3.83 -5.03 -5.40
N GLY A 111 -2.77 -4.53 -4.80
CA GLY A 111 -2.83 -3.69 -3.61
C GLY A 111 -1.83 -2.54 -3.66
N PRO A 112 -1.88 -1.70 -4.71
CA PRO A 112 -0.93 -0.61 -4.88
C PRO A 112 -1.15 0.52 -3.88
N LEU A 113 -0.08 1.25 -3.59
CA LEU A 113 -0.12 2.47 -2.80
C LEU A 113 -0.57 3.70 -3.59
N ALA A 114 -0.59 3.60 -4.92
CA ALA A 114 -1.02 4.67 -5.80
C ALA A 114 -1.90 4.11 -6.91
N LEU A 115 -2.86 4.89 -7.36
CA LEU A 115 -3.83 4.45 -8.35
C LEU A 115 -3.20 4.07 -9.70
N GLN A 116 -2.12 4.74 -10.09
CA GLN A 116 -1.41 4.41 -11.31
C GLN A 116 -0.88 2.98 -11.35
N GLU A 117 -0.60 2.36 -10.21
CA GLU A 117 -0.11 0.98 -10.16
C GLU A 117 -1.16 -0.04 -10.64
N TYR A 118 -2.45 0.34 -10.65
CA TYR A 118 -3.51 -0.51 -11.18
C TYR A 118 -3.47 -0.66 -12.70
N TYR A 119 -2.84 0.26 -13.42
CA TYR A 119 -2.73 0.21 -14.88
C TYR A 119 -1.28 0.13 -15.37
N SER A 120 -0.29 0.62 -14.62
CA SER A 120 1.12 0.60 -15.03
C SER A 120 1.70 -0.81 -15.25
N ARG A 121 1.06 -1.82 -14.66
CA ARG A 121 1.40 -3.23 -14.90
C ARG A 121 1.04 -3.72 -16.30
N TYR A 122 0.12 -3.04 -16.97
CA TYR A 122 -0.45 -3.43 -18.25
C TYR A 122 0.02 -2.53 -19.41
N GLU A 123 0.71 -1.46 -19.07
CA GLU A 123 1.35 -0.55 -20.02
C GLU A 123 2.51 -1.26 -20.74
N THR A 124 2.64 -1.05 -22.05
CA THR A 124 3.73 -1.62 -22.83
C THR A 124 5.08 -1.14 -22.28
N GLY A 125 5.97 -2.07 -21.93
CA GLY A 125 7.23 -1.78 -21.27
C GLY A 125 7.11 -1.45 -19.78
N GLY A 126 5.94 -1.60 -19.18
CA GLY A 126 5.69 -1.38 -17.75
C GLY A 126 6.38 -2.42 -16.86
N ILE A 127 6.28 -2.21 -15.54
CA ILE A 127 7.09 -2.92 -14.52
C ILE A 127 6.74 -4.42 -14.42
N SER A 128 5.57 -4.85 -14.86
CA SER A 128 5.08 -6.22 -14.64
C SER A 128 4.18 -6.67 -15.79
N ILE A 129 4.75 -6.75 -16.98
CA ILE A 129 4.02 -7.07 -18.22
C ILE A 129 3.91 -8.56 -18.52
N ALA A 130 4.39 -9.43 -17.64
CA ALA A 130 4.40 -10.87 -17.89
C ALA A 130 3.06 -11.45 -18.36
N PRO A 131 1.90 -11.09 -17.77
CA PRO A 131 0.62 -11.65 -18.16
C PRO A 131 -0.07 -10.91 -19.31
N SER A 132 0.53 -9.86 -19.88
CA SER A 132 -0.16 -8.98 -20.85
C SER A 132 0.67 -8.72 -22.09
N PRO A 133 0.11 -8.87 -23.29
CA PRO A 133 0.75 -8.45 -24.54
C PRO A 133 0.81 -6.92 -24.62
N ALA A 134 1.71 -6.40 -25.47
CA ALA A 134 1.69 -4.99 -25.85
C ALA A 134 0.32 -4.62 -26.47
N ASP A 135 -0.32 -3.60 -25.92
CA ASP A 135 -1.64 -3.15 -26.33
C ASP A 135 -1.66 -1.63 -26.51
N LYS A 136 -1.53 -1.19 -27.76
CA LYS A 136 -1.52 0.24 -28.11
C LYS A 136 -2.79 0.99 -27.71
N LYS A 137 -3.94 0.32 -27.70
CA LYS A 137 -5.21 0.95 -27.31
C LYS A 137 -5.25 1.17 -25.81
N LEU A 138 -4.79 0.20 -25.03
CA LEU A 138 -4.66 0.34 -23.57
C LEU A 138 -3.61 1.40 -23.22
N ASP A 139 -2.46 1.43 -23.90
CA ASP A 139 -1.43 2.45 -23.72
C ASP A 139 -1.97 3.87 -23.95
N GLN A 140 -2.79 4.07 -24.98
CA GLN A 140 -3.44 5.36 -25.25
C GLN A 140 -4.40 5.77 -24.13
N MET A 141 -5.20 4.83 -23.60
CA MET A 141 -6.11 5.07 -22.49
C MET A 141 -5.35 5.42 -21.20
N ILE A 142 -4.25 4.72 -20.91
CA ILE A 142 -3.34 5.00 -19.80
C ILE A 142 -2.73 6.40 -19.96
N GLY A 143 -2.29 6.77 -21.17
CA GLY A 143 -1.75 8.10 -21.48
C GLY A 143 -2.70 9.25 -21.16
N VAL A 144 -4.01 9.05 -21.28
CA VAL A 144 -5.02 10.07 -20.91
C VAL A 144 -4.98 10.35 -19.42
N ILE A 145 -4.99 9.32 -18.58
CA ILE A 145 -5.02 9.52 -17.11
C ILE A 145 -3.67 9.93 -16.53
N THR A 146 -2.57 9.52 -17.14
CA THR A 146 -1.23 9.92 -16.71
C THR A 146 -0.85 11.34 -17.15
N GLY A 147 -1.55 11.89 -18.15
CA GLY A 147 -1.30 13.22 -18.70
C GLY A 147 -2.12 14.36 -18.03
N THR A 148 -2.94 14.08 -17.01
CA THR A 148 -3.82 15.11 -16.41
C THR A 148 -3.84 15.08 -14.88
N PRO A 149 -3.77 16.25 -14.19
CA PRO A 149 -4.04 16.37 -12.77
C PRO A 149 -5.55 16.48 -12.45
N ASP A 150 -6.40 16.57 -13.46
CA ASP A 150 -7.86 16.73 -13.30
C ASP A 150 -8.47 15.41 -12.80
N VAL A 151 -8.97 15.42 -11.56
CA VAL A 151 -9.56 14.24 -10.89
C VAL A 151 -10.77 13.68 -11.65
N GLN A 152 -11.59 14.52 -12.27
CA GLN A 152 -12.76 14.05 -13.02
C GLN A 152 -12.34 13.32 -14.28
N LYS A 153 -11.38 13.86 -15.03
CA LYS A 153 -10.81 13.18 -16.21
C LYS A 153 -10.10 11.88 -15.84
N GLN A 154 -9.43 11.84 -14.67
CA GLN A 154 -8.85 10.60 -14.15
C GLN A 154 -9.94 9.56 -13.88
N LYS A 155 -11.06 9.90 -13.23
CA LYS A 155 -12.17 8.98 -12.97
C LYS A 155 -12.78 8.42 -14.26
N GLU A 156 -13.00 9.28 -15.23
CA GLU A 156 -13.50 8.86 -16.58
C GLU A 156 -12.50 7.94 -17.29
N GLY A 157 -11.22 8.27 -17.23
CA GLY A 157 -10.15 7.43 -17.76
C GLY A 157 -10.08 6.06 -17.08
N PHE A 158 -10.17 6.01 -15.76
CA PHE A 158 -10.22 4.74 -15.01
C PHE A 158 -11.43 3.89 -15.36
N PHE A 159 -12.60 4.50 -15.59
CA PHE A 159 -13.77 3.77 -16.06
C PHE A 159 -13.50 3.11 -17.42
N ASN A 160 -12.97 3.86 -18.38
CA ASN A 160 -12.68 3.35 -19.72
C ASN A 160 -11.65 2.22 -19.69
N ILE A 161 -10.59 2.37 -18.90
CA ILE A 161 -9.56 1.33 -18.72
C ILE A 161 -10.17 0.08 -18.08
N ALA A 162 -10.93 0.22 -16.99
CA ALA A 162 -11.51 -0.91 -16.29
C ALA A 162 -12.48 -1.69 -17.20
N LYS A 163 -13.33 -0.97 -17.95
CA LYS A 163 -14.22 -1.59 -18.93
C LYS A 163 -13.45 -2.33 -20.02
N TYR A 164 -12.45 -1.69 -20.59
CA TYR A 164 -11.64 -2.31 -21.64
C TYR A 164 -10.89 -3.56 -21.13
N MET A 165 -10.30 -3.49 -19.96
CA MET A 165 -9.60 -4.62 -19.35
C MET A 165 -10.54 -5.78 -19.02
N GLN A 166 -11.79 -5.47 -18.63
CA GLN A 166 -12.84 -6.45 -18.42
C GLN A 166 -13.24 -7.12 -19.75
N ASP A 167 -13.52 -6.34 -20.80
CA ASP A 167 -13.89 -6.84 -22.12
C ASP A 167 -12.79 -7.73 -22.74
N GLN A 168 -11.51 -7.42 -22.47
CA GLN A 168 -10.36 -8.17 -22.95
C GLN A 168 -9.92 -9.31 -22.00
N LEU A 169 -10.53 -9.45 -20.83
CA LEU A 169 -10.15 -10.42 -19.81
C LEU A 169 -8.64 -10.40 -19.47
N TYR A 170 -8.08 -9.23 -19.15
CA TYR A 170 -6.74 -9.14 -18.61
C TYR A 170 -6.67 -9.72 -17.19
N THR A 171 -7.74 -9.48 -16.44
CA THR A 171 -7.90 -9.97 -15.08
C THR A 171 -9.36 -10.38 -14.84
N TYR A 172 -9.55 -11.28 -13.88
CA TYR A 172 -10.86 -11.58 -13.32
C TYR A 172 -10.87 -11.21 -11.84
N PRO A 173 -11.55 -10.12 -11.46
CA PRO A 173 -11.66 -9.72 -10.06
C PRO A 173 -12.57 -10.71 -9.32
N LEU A 174 -12.14 -11.15 -8.13
CA LEU A 174 -12.89 -12.10 -7.31
C LEU A 174 -13.57 -11.39 -6.14
N TYR A 175 -12.77 -10.71 -5.32
CA TYR A 175 -13.32 -10.00 -4.16
C TYR A 175 -12.41 -8.85 -3.73
N TYR A 176 -13.02 -7.84 -3.08
CA TYR A 176 -12.31 -6.80 -2.36
C TYR A 176 -11.98 -7.32 -0.98
N GLN A 177 -10.70 -7.36 -0.66
CA GLN A 177 -10.27 -7.77 0.68
C GLN A 177 -10.54 -6.65 1.67
N GLN A 178 -11.04 -7.03 2.84
CA GLN A 178 -11.19 -6.13 3.97
C GLN A 178 -10.14 -6.47 5.04
N ALA A 179 -9.71 -5.46 5.78
CA ALA A 179 -9.12 -5.64 7.09
C ALA A 179 -10.21 -5.46 8.14
N PHE A 180 -10.06 -6.12 9.27
CA PHE A 180 -10.97 -6.01 10.40
C PHE A 180 -10.21 -5.37 11.54
N ILE A 181 -10.58 -4.13 11.84
CA ILE A 181 -10.04 -3.40 12.99
C ILE A 181 -10.74 -3.93 14.23
N TYR A 182 -10.00 -4.29 15.24
CA TYR A 182 -10.53 -4.57 16.56
C TYR A 182 -10.11 -3.50 17.56
N GLU A 183 -11.03 -3.16 18.45
CA GLU A 183 -10.87 -2.09 19.43
C GLU A 183 -11.53 -2.51 20.75
N SER A 184 -10.81 -2.41 21.85
CA SER A 184 -11.39 -2.68 23.17
C SER A 184 -12.26 -1.51 23.64
N ASP A 185 -13.17 -1.79 24.58
CA ASP A 185 -14.03 -0.79 25.25
C ASP A 185 -13.25 0.27 26.04
N ARG A 186 -11.93 0.05 26.23
CA ARG A 186 -11.02 1.02 26.86
C ARG A 186 -10.58 2.15 25.94
N VAL A 187 -10.67 1.97 24.62
CA VAL A 187 -10.20 2.98 23.64
C VAL A 187 -11.30 3.99 23.35
N ASN A 188 -10.95 5.27 23.42
CA ASN A 188 -11.80 6.36 22.93
C ASN A 188 -11.02 7.18 21.89
N ARG A 189 -11.51 7.21 20.67
CA ARG A 189 -10.87 7.92 19.56
C ARG A 189 -11.14 9.42 19.56
N ASN A 190 -12.07 9.92 20.40
CA ASN A 190 -12.43 11.34 20.52
C ASN A 190 -12.66 12.04 19.16
N GLY A 191 -13.41 11.38 18.28
CA GLY A 191 -13.70 11.86 16.92
C GLY A 191 -12.63 11.52 15.88
N GLY A 192 -11.53 10.87 16.27
CA GLY A 192 -10.55 10.31 15.34
C GLY A 192 -11.10 9.11 14.55
N MET A 193 -10.46 8.82 13.44
CA MET A 193 -10.79 7.67 12.59
C MET A 193 -10.06 6.41 13.05
N TYR A 194 -10.50 5.24 12.60
CA TYR A 194 -9.72 4.01 12.73
C TYR A 194 -8.45 4.10 11.89
N GLY A 195 -7.32 3.64 12.44
CA GLY A 195 -6.08 3.53 11.68
C GLY A 195 -6.17 2.46 10.60
N ASN A 196 -5.73 2.77 9.38
CA ASN A 196 -5.65 1.78 8.31
C ASN A 196 -4.38 0.93 8.48
N PRO A 197 -4.44 -0.40 8.37
CA PRO A 197 -3.25 -1.23 8.50
C PRO A 197 -2.22 -1.02 7.38
N GLN A 198 -2.63 -0.54 6.19
CA GLN A 198 -1.76 -0.48 5.02
C GLN A 198 -1.29 0.90 4.62
N TYR A 199 -2.12 1.94 4.85
CA TYR A 199 -1.84 3.28 4.36
C TYR A 199 -1.77 4.27 5.50
N ASN A 200 -0.98 5.33 5.31
CA ASN A 200 -1.03 6.47 6.21
C ASN A 200 -2.15 7.39 5.79
N TYR A 201 -3.00 7.70 6.74
CA TYR A 201 -3.95 8.78 6.65
C TYR A 201 -4.12 9.43 8.02
N ASP A 202 -4.80 10.57 8.04
CA ASP A 202 -5.03 11.27 9.29
C ASP A 202 -6.12 10.57 10.10
N TRP A 203 -5.69 9.78 11.07
CA TRP A 203 -6.58 9.05 11.98
C TRP A 203 -6.76 9.72 13.34
N GLY A 204 -6.09 10.87 13.56
CA GLY A 204 -6.26 11.66 14.78
C GLY A 204 -5.72 10.99 16.04
N ILE A 205 -4.72 10.13 15.94
CA ILE A 205 -4.14 9.36 17.06
C ILE A 205 -3.67 10.24 18.23
N THR A 206 -3.32 11.49 17.99
CA THR A 206 -2.95 12.45 19.03
C THR A 206 -4.07 12.74 20.00
N ASN A 207 -5.34 12.60 19.57
CA ASN A 207 -6.53 12.84 20.37
C ASN A 207 -7.07 11.59 21.09
N TRP A 208 -6.57 10.41 20.72
CA TRP A 208 -7.04 9.16 21.30
C TRP A 208 -6.69 9.07 22.77
N THR A 209 -7.56 8.41 23.53
CA THR A 209 -7.36 8.11 24.95
C THR A 209 -7.69 6.66 25.23
N THR A 210 -7.20 6.15 26.33
CA THR A 210 -7.62 4.87 26.87
C THR A 210 -8.09 5.07 28.32
N THR A 211 -8.90 4.14 28.83
CA THR A 211 -9.19 4.10 30.26
C THR A 211 -7.87 4.01 31.02
N PRO A 212 -7.58 4.96 31.96
CA PRO A 212 -6.36 4.93 32.75
C PRO A 212 -6.20 3.64 33.56
N ASP A 213 -4.98 3.22 33.79
CA ASP A 213 -4.65 2.14 34.74
C ASP A 213 -4.76 2.62 36.20
N ALA A 214 -4.45 1.73 37.16
CA ALA A 214 -4.50 2.05 38.58
C ALA A 214 -3.57 3.21 39.00
N ASN A 215 -2.57 3.55 38.19
CA ASN A 215 -1.64 4.67 38.42
C ASN A 215 -2.07 5.93 37.66
N GLY A 216 -3.24 5.95 37.02
CA GLY A 216 -3.73 7.06 36.23
C GLY A 216 -3.10 7.17 34.84
N LYS A 217 -2.36 6.16 34.37
CA LYS A 217 -1.64 6.17 33.11
C LYS A 217 -2.49 5.59 31.97
N MET A 218 -2.56 6.29 30.85
CA MET A 218 -3.22 5.82 29.64
C MET A 218 -2.25 4.98 28.80
N ILE A 219 -2.52 3.68 28.72
CA ILE A 219 -1.72 2.71 27.97
C ILE A 219 -2.58 2.07 26.90
N MET A 220 -2.12 2.10 25.64
CA MET A 220 -2.71 1.36 24.53
C MET A 220 -1.82 0.18 24.13
N ARG A 221 -2.36 -1.01 24.17
CA ARG A 221 -1.67 -2.23 23.73
C ARG A 221 -2.14 -2.60 22.34
N THR A 222 -1.19 -2.83 21.45
CA THR A 222 -1.45 -3.14 20.04
C THR A 222 -0.60 -4.30 19.55
N ASN A 223 -0.97 -4.88 18.43
CA ASN A 223 -0.12 -5.84 17.73
C ASN A 223 0.71 -5.15 16.63
N THR A 224 1.82 -5.77 16.30
CA THR A 224 2.66 -5.41 15.15
C THR A 224 3.26 -6.68 14.56
N GLY A 225 3.80 -6.61 13.36
CA GLY A 225 4.63 -7.70 12.82
C GLY A 225 5.90 -7.93 13.67
N PRO A 226 6.65 -9.00 13.42
CA PRO A 226 7.93 -9.24 14.08
C PRO A 226 8.85 -8.02 13.95
N ILE A 227 9.49 -7.63 15.06
CA ILE A 227 10.40 -6.48 15.10
C ILE A 227 11.82 -7.03 15.22
N GLU A 228 12.45 -7.29 14.09
CA GLU A 228 13.90 -7.53 14.04
C GLU A 228 14.64 -6.19 13.94
N PHE A 229 14.13 -5.31 13.10
CA PHE A 229 14.46 -3.88 13.01
C PHE A 229 13.30 -3.16 12.31
N PHE A 230 13.24 -1.84 12.46
CA PHE A 230 12.20 -1.06 11.79
C PHE A 230 12.48 -0.98 10.29
N GLU A 231 11.47 -1.25 9.47
CA GLU A 231 11.55 -0.98 8.03
C GLU A 231 11.56 0.53 7.76
N HIS A 232 12.40 0.98 6.82
CA HIS A 232 12.34 2.37 6.39
C HIS A 232 11.03 2.66 5.64
N PRO A 233 10.40 3.83 5.88
CA PRO A 233 9.06 4.14 5.40
C PRO A 233 8.95 4.29 3.87
N TRP A 234 10.06 4.28 3.13
CA TRP A 234 10.07 4.35 1.67
C TRP A 234 9.92 2.99 1.00
N PHE A 235 10.16 1.92 1.72
CA PHE A 235 9.88 0.56 1.27
C PHE A 235 8.43 0.18 1.58
N ASN A 236 7.96 0.47 2.80
CA ASN A 236 6.62 0.14 3.25
C ASN A 236 6.07 1.23 4.18
N PRO A 237 5.48 2.30 3.62
CA PRO A 237 5.20 3.53 4.37
C PRO A 237 4.11 3.40 5.42
N GLY A 238 3.32 2.35 5.42
CA GLY A 238 2.13 2.31 6.25
C GLY A 238 1.78 0.99 6.93
N LEU A 239 2.57 -0.05 6.72
CA LEU A 239 2.15 -1.40 7.13
C LEU A 239 2.03 -1.60 8.64
N PHE A 240 2.87 -0.96 9.44
CA PHE A 240 2.89 -1.14 10.89
C PHE A 240 2.52 0.14 11.62
N ILE A 241 1.84 -0.01 12.78
CA ILE A 241 1.46 1.12 13.62
C ILE A 241 2.66 1.98 14.01
N ALA A 242 3.83 1.37 14.25
CA ALA A 242 5.06 2.09 14.59
C ALA A 242 5.41 3.13 13.51
N ASN A 243 5.47 2.75 12.24
CA ASN A 243 5.79 3.68 11.16
C ASN A 243 4.78 4.83 11.02
N LYS A 244 3.51 4.58 11.38
CA LYS A 244 2.46 5.60 11.32
C LYS A 244 2.59 6.67 12.39
N VAL A 245 3.08 6.31 13.57
CA VAL A 245 3.20 7.22 14.71
C VAL A 245 4.60 7.78 14.91
N LEU A 246 5.65 7.12 14.37
CA LEU A 246 7.04 7.57 14.48
C LEU A 246 7.44 8.59 13.41
N PHE A 247 6.89 8.47 12.20
CA PHE A 247 7.26 9.32 11.06
C PHE A 247 6.08 10.15 10.59
N ASP A 248 6.31 11.43 10.36
CA ASP A 248 5.30 12.35 9.84
C ASP A 248 5.50 12.66 8.35
N ARG A 249 4.53 13.30 7.72
CA ARG A 249 4.47 13.60 6.28
C ARG A 249 4.24 15.10 6.05
N LEU A 250 4.53 15.58 4.83
CA LEU A 250 4.28 16.97 4.46
C LEU A 250 2.80 17.31 4.42
N ILE A 251 2.01 16.37 3.90
CA ILE A 251 0.55 16.45 3.80
C ILE A 251 -0.04 15.12 4.26
N THR A 252 -1.34 15.08 4.46
CA THR A 252 -2.06 13.86 4.80
C THR A 252 -3.20 13.61 3.81
N CYS A 253 -3.74 12.40 3.81
CA CYS A 253 -4.91 11.99 3.04
C CYS A 253 -6.00 11.45 3.96
N ASP A 254 -7.18 11.23 3.41
CA ASP A 254 -8.27 10.50 4.06
C ASP A 254 -8.17 8.98 3.85
N GLY A 255 -9.11 8.24 4.41
CA GLY A 255 -9.18 6.78 4.27
C GLY A 255 -9.43 6.29 2.83
N GLY A 256 -9.87 7.16 1.93
CA GLY A 256 -10.02 6.91 0.49
C GLY A 256 -8.78 7.28 -0.32
N LEU A 257 -7.68 7.66 0.34
CA LEU A 257 -6.41 8.11 -0.26
C LEU A 257 -6.51 9.45 -1.01
N ALA A 258 -7.55 10.24 -0.77
CA ALA A 258 -7.61 11.60 -1.28
C ALA A 258 -6.80 12.55 -0.39
N PRO A 259 -5.88 13.36 -0.95
CA PRO A 259 -5.15 14.36 -0.17
C PRO A 259 -6.11 15.35 0.50
N THR A 260 -5.93 15.59 1.81
CA THR A 260 -6.90 16.38 2.60
C THR A 260 -6.34 17.67 3.14
N ARG A 261 -5.22 17.62 3.88
CA ARG A 261 -4.70 18.81 4.55
C ARG A 261 -3.17 18.83 4.63
N PRO A 262 -2.58 20.04 4.79
CA PRO A 262 -1.18 20.17 5.18
C PRO A 262 -0.93 19.53 6.56
N LYS A 263 0.27 18.99 6.78
CA LYS A 263 0.70 18.41 8.06
C LYS A 263 2.01 19.04 8.53
N MET A 264 3.19 18.53 8.15
CA MET A 264 4.45 19.26 8.38
C MET A 264 4.54 20.51 7.49
N ALA A 265 3.94 20.52 6.31
CA ALA A 265 3.70 21.75 5.58
C ALA A 265 2.64 22.60 6.31
N LYS A 266 2.83 23.91 6.34
CA LYS A 266 1.81 24.90 6.73
C LYS A 266 0.81 25.12 5.60
N HIS A 267 1.31 25.05 4.36
CA HIS A 267 0.53 25.21 3.14
C HIS A 267 1.19 24.43 2.00
N TYR A 268 0.39 24.00 1.03
CA TYR A 268 0.88 23.46 -0.24
C TYR A 268 0.02 23.93 -1.40
N SER A 269 0.60 24.01 -2.58
CA SER A 269 -0.11 24.33 -3.83
C SER A 269 0.50 23.59 -5.01
N LEU A 270 -0.36 23.02 -5.84
CA LEU A 270 -0.02 22.45 -7.13
C LEU A 270 -0.46 23.43 -8.22
N SER A 271 0.44 23.75 -9.16
CA SER A 271 0.11 24.62 -10.30
C SER A 271 -0.97 23.97 -11.19
N ALA A 272 -1.73 24.79 -11.91
CA ALA A 272 -2.83 24.32 -12.76
C ALA A 272 -2.38 23.34 -13.86
N ASP A 273 -1.15 23.46 -14.33
CA ASP A 273 -0.54 22.55 -15.29
C ASP A 273 0.03 21.27 -14.64
N GLY A 274 -0.03 21.15 -13.31
CA GLY A 274 0.49 20.01 -12.56
C GLY A 274 2.03 19.92 -12.52
N MET A 275 2.75 20.93 -13.00
CA MET A 275 4.21 20.88 -13.20
C MET A 275 5.01 21.50 -12.05
N THR A 276 4.36 22.14 -11.10
CA THR A 276 5.02 22.76 -9.94
C THR A 276 4.24 22.49 -8.67
N LEU A 277 4.88 21.83 -7.71
CA LEU A 277 4.36 21.64 -6.35
C LEU A 277 5.18 22.47 -5.38
N THR A 278 4.52 23.30 -4.59
CA THR A 278 5.17 24.16 -3.59
C THR A 278 4.66 23.79 -2.21
N PHE A 279 5.58 23.58 -1.28
CA PHE A 279 5.30 23.43 0.15
C PHE A 279 5.88 24.62 0.91
N ILE A 280 5.12 25.18 1.82
CA ILE A 280 5.60 26.09 2.86
C ILE A 280 5.65 25.28 4.15
N MET A 281 6.85 24.99 4.64
CA MET A 281 7.04 24.20 5.85
C MET A 281 6.59 24.99 7.09
N LYS A 282 6.06 24.29 8.10
CA LYS A 282 5.86 24.91 9.44
C LYS A 282 7.21 25.32 10.02
N GLU A 283 7.20 26.32 10.85
CA GLU A 283 8.38 26.75 11.62
C GLU A 283 8.60 25.83 12.83
N ASN A 284 9.85 25.77 13.29
CA ASN A 284 10.24 25.03 14.50
C ASN A 284 9.89 23.54 14.51
N LEU A 285 9.81 22.90 13.33
CA LEU A 285 9.70 21.45 13.26
C LEU A 285 10.97 20.80 13.82
N LYS A 286 10.80 19.70 14.54
CA LYS A 286 11.90 18.99 15.21
C LYS A 286 11.83 17.50 14.97
N TRP A 287 12.98 16.89 14.92
CA TRP A 287 13.16 15.45 15.07
C TRP A 287 13.01 15.04 16.54
N HIS A 288 12.80 13.75 16.81
CA HIS A 288 12.65 13.23 18.20
C HIS A 288 13.88 13.46 19.09
N ASP A 289 15.04 13.77 18.50
CA ASP A 289 16.26 14.15 19.25
C ASP A 289 16.34 15.67 19.51
N GLY A 290 15.29 16.41 19.18
CA GLY A 290 15.23 17.87 19.34
C GLY A 290 15.93 18.66 18.23
N SER A 291 16.63 18.03 17.30
CA SER A 291 17.28 18.72 16.20
C SER A 291 16.26 19.26 15.19
N PRO A 292 16.56 20.39 14.51
CA PRO A 292 15.65 20.99 13.54
C PRO A 292 15.34 20.04 12.38
N LEU A 293 14.06 19.99 11.95
CA LEU A 293 13.60 19.38 10.72
C LEU A 293 13.31 20.50 9.71
N THR A 294 13.95 20.43 8.56
CA THR A 294 13.92 21.51 7.56
C THR A 294 13.58 21.01 6.16
N ALA A 295 13.35 21.92 5.22
CA ALA A 295 13.18 21.60 3.80
C ALA A 295 14.41 20.89 3.20
N ASP A 296 15.61 21.07 3.78
CA ASP A 296 16.83 20.38 3.34
C ASP A 296 16.78 18.87 3.68
N ASP A 297 16.19 18.47 4.80
CA ASP A 297 15.93 17.05 5.11
C ASP A 297 14.98 16.42 4.08
N VAL A 298 13.95 17.16 3.66
CA VAL A 298 13.01 16.69 2.64
C VAL A 298 13.70 16.51 1.30
N LYS A 299 14.47 17.52 0.86
CA LYS A 299 15.27 17.44 -0.39
C LYS A 299 16.21 16.25 -0.34
N TRP A 300 17.00 16.14 0.71
CA TRP A 300 17.94 15.03 0.90
C TRP A 300 17.23 13.67 0.87
N SER A 301 16.08 13.58 1.50
CA SER A 301 15.27 12.34 1.53
C SER A 301 14.80 11.94 0.13
N ILE A 302 14.33 12.87 -0.69
CA ILE A 302 13.92 12.60 -2.08
C ILE A 302 15.12 12.11 -2.90
N GLU A 303 16.26 12.82 -2.81
CA GLU A 303 17.49 12.48 -3.54
C GLU A 303 18.06 11.12 -3.10
N THR A 304 18.01 10.82 -1.80
CA THR A 304 18.46 9.53 -1.27
C THR A 304 17.53 8.40 -1.66
N ALA A 305 16.21 8.62 -1.58
CA ALA A 305 15.19 7.61 -1.91
C ALA A 305 15.36 7.08 -3.34
N LEU A 306 15.65 7.93 -4.31
CA LEU A 306 15.89 7.50 -5.70
C LEU A 306 17.08 6.54 -5.87
N LYS A 307 17.97 6.47 -4.89
CA LYS A 307 19.14 5.57 -4.88
C LYS A 307 18.90 4.27 -4.10
N VAL A 308 17.76 4.16 -3.40
CA VAL A 308 17.41 2.96 -2.63
C VAL A 308 16.87 1.88 -3.58
N PRO A 309 17.36 0.62 -3.50
CA PRO A 309 16.98 -0.44 -4.45
C PRO A 309 15.50 -0.77 -4.47
N ASN A 310 14.88 -0.81 -3.29
CA ASN A 310 13.48 -1.24 -3.09
C ASN A 310 12.54 -0.06 -2.83
N LEU A 311 12.80 1.09 -3.45
CA LEU A 311 11.90 2.23 -3.38
C LEU A 311 10.51 1.86 -3.92
N MET A 312 9.46 2.22 -3.19
CA MET A 312 8.09 2.01 -3.64
C MET A 312 7.85 2.62 -5.02
N PRO A 313 7.15 1.93 -5.93
CA PRO A 313 6.95 2.38 -7.32
C PRO A 313 6.34 3.76 -7.45
N ASN A 314 5.38 4.14 -6.59
CA ASN A 314 4.79 5.47 -6.58
C ASN A 314 5.83 6.57 -6.29
N PHE A 315 6.68 6.39 -5.28
CA PHE A 315 7.76 7.35 -4.98
C PHE A 315 8.77 7.42 -6.12
N LYS A 316 9.14 6.25 -6.66
CA LYS A 316 10.05 6.19 -7.81
C LYS A 316 9.49 6.96 -9.01
N THR A 317 8.22 6.77 -9.35
CA THR A 317 7.55 7.47 -10.44
C THR A 317 7.53 8.98 -10.19
N THR A 318 7.07 9.41 -9.01
CA THR A 318 6.97 10.82 -8.63
C THR A 318 8.33 11.50 -8.66
N PHE A 319 9.35 10.93 -8.02
CA PHE A 319 10.64 11.59 -7.89
C PHE A 319 11.48 11.54 -9.18
N SER A 320 11.35 10.49 -9.98
CA SER A 320 11.97 10.42 -11.30
C SER A 320 11.36 11.41 -12.31
N SER A 321 10.15 11.91 -12.05
CA SER A 321 9.51 12.93 -12.89
C SER A 321 9.99 14.37 -12.59
N LEU A 322 10.80 14.59 -11.55
CA LEU A 322 11.41 15.89 -11.25
C LEU A 322 12.41 16.29 -12.34
N LYS A 323 12.46 17.57 -12.68
CA LYS A 323 13.46 18.11 -13.62
C LYS A 323 14.88 17.82 -13.11
N GLY A 324 15.69 17.20 -13.96
CA GLY A 324 17.07 16.84 -13.62
C GLY A 324 17.25 15.59 -12.76
N ALA A 325 16.18 14.85 -12.44
CA ALA A 325 16.28 13.59 -11.70
C ALA A 325 17.11 12.55 -12.46
N GLU A 326 16.96 12.45 -13.79
CA GLU A 326 17.74 11.55 -14.63
C GLU A 326 19.24 11.85 -14.54
N ASN A 327 19.64 13.13 -14.66
CA ASN A 327 21.03 13.54 -14.53
C ASN A 327 21.61 13.26 -13.14
N PHE A 328 20.79 13.38 -12.11
CA PHE A 328 21.18 13.03 -10.76
C PHE A 328 21.36 11.52 -10.60
N MET A 329 20.45 10.70 -11.13
CA MET A 329 20.51 9.25 -11.03
C MET A 329 21.69 8.65 -11.81
N ASN A 330 22.03 9.19 -12.96
CA ASN A 330 23.18 8.73 -13.77
C ASN A 330 24.52 9.33 -13.33
N GLY A 331 24.54 10.17 -12.27
CA GLY A 331 25.75 10.77 -11.72
C GLY A 331 26.26 12.01 -12.45
N SER A 332 25.54 12.52 -13.46
CA SER A 332 25.94 13.74 -14.21
C SER A 332 25.66 15.04 -13.43
N ALA A 333 24.87 14.97 -12.35
CA ALA A 333 24.56 16.08 -11.46
C ALA A 333 24.67 15.67 -10.00
N SER A 334 25.09 16.59 -9.13
CA SER A 334 25.21 16.37 -7.68
C SER A 334 23.89 16.52 -6.91
N GLY A 335 22.82 16.98 -7.57
CA GLY A 335 21.49 17.17 -7.01
C GLY A 335 20.43 17.31 -8.09
N ILE A 336 19.18 17.22 -7.69
CA ILE A 336 18.01 17.31 -8.59
C ILE A 336 17.71 18.81 -8.83
N SER A 337 17.92 19.28 -10.04
CA SER A 337 17.75 20.71 -10.40
C SER A 337 16.30 21.21 -10.27
N GLY A 338 15.32 20.30 -10.33
CA GLY A 338 13.92 20.60 -10.12
C GLY A 338 13.54 20.93 -8.67
N ILE A 339 14.45 20.70 -7.69
CA ILE A 339 14.21 20.97 -6.27
C ILE A 339 14.91 22.26 -5.88
N SER A 340 14.15 23.25 -5.41
CA SER A 340 14.70 24.50 -4.89
C SER A 340 14.15 24.80 -3.49
N ILE A 341 15.00 25.40 -2.65
CA ILE A 341 14.67 25.76 -1.27
C ILE A 341 14.99 27.26 -1.10
N ASN A 342 14.02 27.98 -0.51
CA ASN A 342 14.19 29.35 -0.07
C ASN A 342 13.58 29.50 1.33
N GLY A 343 14.42 29.50 2.37
CA GLY A 343 13.97 29.45 3.75
C GLY A 343 13.12 28.20 4.02
N ASN A 344 11.89 28.39 4.43
CA ASN A 344 10.92 27.32 4.67
C ASN A 344 10.08 26.90 3.44
N VAL A 345 10.36 27.49 2.27
CA VAL A 345 9.68 27.17 1.02
C VAL A 345 10.45 26.11 0.25
N LEU A 346 9.84 24.96 0.04
CA LEU A 346 10.31 23.88 -0.83
C LEU A 346 9.51 23.91 -2.12
N LYS A 347 10.16 24.09 -3.26
CA LYS A 347 9.53 24.09 -4.58
C LYS A 347 10.05 22.92 -5.41
N LEU A 348 9.12 22.16 -5.98
CA LEU A 348 9.38 20.98 -6.79
C LEU A 348 8.86 21.22 -8.21
N ASN A 349 9.75 21.17 -9.19
CA ASN A 349 9.42 21.37 -10.61
C ASN A 349 9.54 20.02 -11.32
N PHE A 350 8.48 19.61 -12.00
CA PHE A 350 8.38 18.33 -12.70
C PHE A 350 8.66 18.50 -14.20
N ALA A 351 9.25 17.50 -14.82
CA ALA A 351 9.45 17.41 -16.27
C ALA A 351 8.20 16.89 -17.01
N LYS A 352 7.33 16.19 -16.28
CA LYS A 352 6.04 15.67 -16.74
C LYS A 352 5.03 15.67 -15.61
N VAL A 353 3.75 15.71 -15.94
CA VAL A 353 2.67 15.59 -14.95
C VAL A 353 2.74 14.24 -14.25
N ASP A 354 2.61 14.26 -12.93
CA ASP A 354 2.30 13.06 -12.13
C ASP A 354 0.92 13.27 -11.47
N PRO A 355 -0.12 12.56 -11.92
CA PRO A 355 -1.47 12.72 -11.39
C PRO A 355 -1.61 12.33 -9.91
N ASN A 356 -0.64 11.59 -9.37
CA ASN A 356 -0.64 11.11 -8.00
C ASN A 356 0.38 11.80 -7.09
N VAL A 357 0.95 12.91 -7.54
CA VAL A 357 2.01 13.61 -6.81
C VAL A 357 1.62 13.95 -5.36
N LEU A 358 0.40 14.44 -5.13
CA LEU A 358 -0.08 14.76 -3.78
C LEU A 358 -0.26 13.50 -2.93
N LEU A 359 -0.78 12.41 -3.52
CA LEU A 359 -0.91 11.13 -2.82
C LEU A 359 0.48 10.60 -2.42
N SER A 360 1.46 10.65 -3.33
CA SER A 360 2.84 10.25 -3.01
C SER A 360 3.40 11.02 -1.81
N PHE A 361 3.23 12.34 -1.76
CA PHE A 361 3.70 13.14 -0.62
C PHE A 361 2.86 12.97 0.65
N SER A 362 1.63 12.46 0.57
CA SER A 362 0.86 12.06 1.75
C SER A 362 1.34 10.74 2.37
N GLN A 363 2.10 9.95 1.63
CA GLN A 363 2.67 8.69 2.09
C GLN A 363 4.17 8.80 2.39
N PHE A 364 4.89 9.70 1.73
CA PHE A 364 6.33 9.86 1.87
C PHE A 364 6.71 10.57 3.17
N ALA A 365 7.47 9.87 4.02
CA ALA A 365 8.04 10.44 5.23
C ALA A 365 9.50 10.84 5.00
N PRO A 366 9.89 12.08 5.24
CA PRO A 366 11.30 12.46 5.29
C PRO A 366 12.03 11.72 6.39
N LEU A 367 13.34 11.50 6.20
CA LEU A 367 14.25 10.92 7.18
C LEU A 367 15.30 11.95 7.63
N PRO A 368 15.88 11.82 8.84
CA PRO A 368 16.81 12.79 9.37
C PRO A 368 18.18 12.71 8.69
N LYS A 369 18.46 13.65 7.78
CA LYS A 369 19.73 13.81 7.09
C LYS A 369 20.93 13.77 8.04
N LYS A 370 20.80 14.41 9.20
CA LYS A 370 21.85 14.47 10.24
C LYS A 370 22.38 13.07 10.61
N HIS A 371 21.52 12.08 10.70
CA HIS A 371 21.87 10.73 11.13
C HIS A 371 22.24 9.80 9.98
N LEU A 372 21.68 10.01 8.79
CA LEU A 372 21.75 9.04 7.69
C LEU A 372 22.56 9.51 6.47
N LYS A 373 23.07 10.76 6.45
CA LYS A 373 23.79 11.33 5.30
C LYS A 373 25.05 10.58 4.88
N ASN A 374 25.65 9.83 5.79
CA ASN A 374 26.88 9.06 5.55
C ASN A 374 26.59 7.58 5.24
N THR A 375 25.33 7.16 5.31
CA THR A 375 24.90 5.80 4.99
C THR A 375 24.80 5.64 3.48
N ASP A 376 25.36 4.56 2.95
CA ASP A 376 25.15 4.18 1.56
C ASP A 376 23.65 3.89 1.32
N PRO A 377 22.98 4.60 0.41
CA PRO A 377 21.56 4.40 0.13
C PRO A 377 21.20 2.95 -0.19
N VAL A 378 22.11 2.19 -0.82
CA VAL A 378 21.91 0.77 -1.14
C VAL A 378 21.83 -0.09 0.14
N LYS A 379 22.46 0.37 1.21
CA LYS A 379 22.49 -0.29 2.52
C LYS A 379 21.62 0.42 3.57
N LEU A 380 20.75 1.32 3.16
CA LEU A 380 19.96 2.12 4.10
C LEU A 380 19.23 1.28 5.14
N GLN A 381 18.62 0.16 4.73
CA GLN A 381 17.86 -0.72 5.65
C GLN A 381 18.75 -1.44 6.67
N GLN A 382 20.04 -1.63 6.39
CA GLN A 382 21.00 -2.28 7.28
C GLN A 382 21.66 -1.32 8.28
N ASP A 383 21.37 0.00 8.17
CA ASP A 383 21.97 0.97 9.11
C ASP A 383 21.48 0.72 10.55
N PRO A 384 22.39 0.74 11.56
CA PRO A 384 22.02 0.57 12.96
C PRO A 384 20.98 1.57 13.49
N TYR A 385 20.78 2.68 12.80
CA TYR A 385 19.70 3.64 13.08
C TYR A 385 18.33 2.96 13.17
N TRP A 386 18.06 1.91 12.39
CA TRP A 386 16.79 1.20 12.39
C TRP A 386 16.54 0.30 13.59
N GLN A 387 17.53 0.14 14.48
CA GLN A 387 17.30 -0.53 15.76
C GLN A 387 16.49 0.34 16.74
N LYS A 388 16.69 1.68 16.68
CA LYS A 388 15.93 2.66 17.46
C LYS A 388 15.81 3.98 16.69
N PRO A 389 14.92 4.05 15.72
CA PRO A 389 14.87 5.20 14.81
C PRO A 389 14.42 6.48 15.50
N ILE A 390 14.94 7.60 15.01
CA ILE A 390 14.58 8.97 15.38
C ILE A 390 13.62 9.49 14.31
N GLY A 391 12.36 9.60 14.64
CA GLY A 391 11.32 10.07 13.71
C GLY A 391 10.94 11.54 13.94
N SER A 392 9.80 11.90 13.36
CA SER A 392 9.22 13.25 13.41
C SER A 392 7.73 13.23 13.81
N GLY A 393 7.20 12.05 14.11
CA GLY A 393 5.78 11.85 14.40
C GLY A 393 5.39 12.13 15.85
N PRO A 394 4.11 11.92 16.21
CA PRO A 394 3.58 12.21 17.54
C PRO A 394 4.11 11.31 18.65
N TYR A 395 4.68 10.18 18.33
CA TYR A 395 5.29 9.25 19.28
C TYR A 395 6.74 8.98 18.93
N ARG A 396 7.56 8.71 19.93
CA ARG A 396 8.97 8.31 19.79
C ARG A 396 9.23 6.98 20.48
N VAL A 397 10.24 6.26 20.03
CA VAL A 397 10.67 5.01 20.64
C VAL A 397 11.27 5.30 22.02
N LYS A 398 10.66 4.74 23.07
CA LYS A 398 11.22 4.71 24.41
C LYS A 398 12.14 3.51 24.59
N GLU A 399 11.62 2.33 24.29
CA GLU A 399 12.27 1.04 24.48
C GLU A 399 11.88 0.07 23.39
N VAL A 400 12.80 -0.77 22.97
CA VAL A 400 12.57 -1.87 22.05
C VAL A 400 13.36 -3.09 22.48
N GLN A 401 12.66 -4.21 22.61
CA GLN A 401 13.25 -5.53 22.72
C GLN A 401 12.92 -6.27 21.44
N MET A 402 13.92 -6.51 20.60
CA MET A 402 13.72 -7.12 19.29
C MET A 402 12.98 -8.45 19.41
N ASN A 403 11.98 -8.66 18.54
CA ASN A 403 11.08 -9.82 18.51
C ASN A 403 10.21 -10.06 19.76
N ASP A 404 10.17 -9.12 20.71
CA ASP A 404 9.39 -9.25 21.93
C ASP A 404 8.39 -8.09 22.10
N TYR A 405 8.87 -6.85 22.24
CA TYR A 405 7.99 -5.69 22.39
C TYR A 405 8.65 -4.37 21.96
N LEU A 406 7.78 -3.40 21.71
CA LEU A 406 8.13 -2.00 21.44
C LEU A 406 7.30 -1.10 22.35
N VAL A 407 7.94 -0.17 23.07
CA VAL A 407 7.27 0.88 23.84
C VAL A 407 7.52 2.22 23.17
N MET A 408 6.45 2.89 22.83
CA MET A 408 6.47 4.26 22.29
C MET A 408 5.79 5.21 23.28
N VAL A 409 6.35 6.43 23.41
CA VAL A 409 5.82 7.48 24.27
C VAL A 409 5.59 8.76 23.46
N PRO A 410 4.67 9.63 23.88
CA PRO A 410 4.45 10.91 23.23
C PRO A 410 5.73 11.71 23.05
N TYR A 411 5.82 12.43 21.94
CA TYR A 411 6.85 13.44 21.73
C TYR A 411 6.28 14.81 22.13
N ASP A 412 6.85 15.40 23.20
CA ASP A 412 6.30 16.61 23.80
C ASP A 412 6.36 17.84 22.85
N ASP A 413 7.42 17.91 22.03
CA ASP A 413 7.61 18.97 21.03
C ASP A 413 6.94 18.70 19.69
N TYR A 414 5.98 17.76 19.61
CA TYR A 414 5.28 17.47 18.36
C TYR A 414 4.47 18.69 17.88
N HIS A 415 4.61 19.04 16.62
CA HIS A 415 4.08 20.32 16.06
C HIS A 415 2.55 20.44 16.04
N GLU A 416 1.79 19.38 16.27
CA GLU A 416 0.33 19.40 16.45
C GLU A 416 -0.07 19.19 17.94
N GLY A 417 0.88 19.30 18.87
CA GLY A 417 0.68 19.11 20.29
C GLY A 417 0.94 17.66 20.74
N ARG A 418 1.21 17.52 22.05
CA ARG A 418 1.50 16.24 22.68
C ARG A 418 0.31 15.30 22.57
N ALA A 419 0.55 14.06 22.14
CA ALA A 419 -0.46 13.01 22.12
C ALA A 419 -0.89 12.62 23.55
N ARG A 420 -2.14 12.17 23.70
CA ARG A 420 -2.76 11.96 25.02
C ARG A 420 -2.46 10.59 25.63
N ILE A 421 -2.30 9.54 24.82
CA ILE A 421 -1.93 8.21 25.32
C ILE A 421 -0.48 8.24 25.79
N ASP A 422 -0.23 7.87 27.05
CA ASP A 422 1.09 7.96 27.67
C ASP A 422 2.07 6.89 27.20
N GLU A 423 1.57 5.72 26.84
CA GLU A 423 2.38 4.66 26.23
C GLU A 423 1.58 3.86 25.20
N ILE A 424 2.21 3.58 24.06
CA ILE A 424 1.77 2.55 23.11
C ILE A 424 2.73 1.39 23.23
N ILE A 425 2.21 0.21 23.62
CA ILE A 425 2.98 -1.02 23.73
C ILE A 425 2.57 -1.92 22.59
N ALA A 426 3.49 -2.20 21.67
CA ALA A 426 3.28 -3.08 20.54
C ALA A 426 3.98 -4.42 20.79
N SER A 427 3.24 -5.52 20.64
CA SER A 427 3.76 -6.89 20.73
C SER A 427 3.68 -7.57 19.37
N PRO A 428 4.66 -8.40 18.98
CA PRO A 428 4.60 -9.14 17.74
C PRO A 428 3.39 -10.06 17.67
N SER A 429 2.69 -10.03 16.56
CA SER A 429 1.59 -10.92 16.25
C SER A 429 1.44 -11.01 14.74
N ASN A 430 1.44 -12.21 14.21
CA ASN A 430 1.17 -12.47 12.79
C ASN A 430 -0.29 -12.83 12.57
N ASP A 431 -0.74 -12.71 11.33
CA ASP A 431 -2.01 -13.31 10.90
C ASP A 431 -1.99 -14.81 11.26
N ASN A 432 -3.07 -15.31 11.85
CA ASN A 432 -3.20 -16.66 12.43
C ASN A 432 -2.40 -16.91 13.71
N ASP A 433 -1.99 -15.89 14.43
CA ASP A 433 -1.30 -16.06 15.69
C ASP A 433 -2.31 -16.29 16.83
N ALA A 434 -2.26 -17.47 17.45
CA ALA A 434 -3.06 -17.79 18.63
C ALA A 434 -2.84 -16.79 19.79
N ASN A 435 -1.70 -16.08 19.82
CA ASN A 435 -1.42 -15.06 20.81
C ASN A 435 -2.34 -13.84 20.68
N LEU A 436 -2.80 -13.47 19.48
CA LEU A 436 -3.78 -12.39 19.32
C LEU A 436 -5.03 -12.68 20.16
N ILE A 437 -5.66 -13.82 19.93
CA ILE A 437 -6.91 -14.20 20.61
C ILE A 437 -6.69 -14.38 22.12
N LYS A 438 -5.59 -15.01 22.50
CA LYS A 438 -5.20 -15.17 23.92
C LYS A 438 -5.03 -13.81 24.61
N ASN A 439 -4.32 -12.88 24.00
CA ASN A 439 -4.10 -11.55 24.57
C ASN A 439 -5.38 -10.72 24.61
N ALA A 440 -6.21 -10.79 23.56
CA ALA A 440 -7.50 -10.12 23.54
C ALA A 440 -8.43 -10.67 24.62
N SER A 441 -8.55 -12.01 24.79
CA SER A 441 -9.33 -12.64 25.85
C SER A 441 -8.85 -12.25 27.25
N ALA A 442 -7.54 -12.10 27.45
CA ALA A 442 -6.93 -11.67 28.68
C ALA A 442 -6.98 -10.14 28.90
N LYS A 443 -7.67 -9.37 28.04
CA LYS A 443 -7.72 -7.90 28.05
C LYS A 443 -6.34 -7.23 27.98
N ARG A 444 -5.42 -7.87 27.26
CA ARG A 444 -4.05 -7.37 27.00
C ARG A 444 -3.86 -6.84 25.59
N MET A 445 -4.96 -6.58 24.88
CA MET A 445 -4.97 -6.02 23.54
C MET A 445 -6.07 -4.96 23.48
N ASP A 446 -5.72 -3.76 23.06
CA ASP A 446 -6.64 -2.62 23.03
C ASP A 446 -7.04 -2.24 21.60
N TYR A 447 -6.10 -2.35 20.64
CA TYR A 447 -6.33 -1.91 19.27
C TYR A 447 -5.41 -2.66 18.30
N GLY A 448 -5.95 -2.99 17.12
CA GLY A 448 -5.16 -3.57 16.04
C GLY A 448 -6.03 -3.98 14.86
N PHE A 449 -5.49 -4.86 14.03
CA PHE A 449 -6.25 -5.39 12.89
C PHE A 449 -5.91 -6.85 12.65
N THR A 450 -6.82 -7.54 11.97
CA THR A 450 -6.60 -8.87 11.40
C THR A 450 -7.25 -8.94 10.01
N LYS A 451 -6.74 -9.84 9.16
CA LYS A 451 -7.38 -10.23 7.89
C LYS A 451 -7.94 -11.64 7.97
N ASN A 452 -7.73 -12.31 9.08
CA ASN A 452 -8.17 -13.69 9.31
C ASN A 452 -9.61 -13.74 9.84
N VAL A 453 -10.48 -14.35 9.08
CA VAL A 453 -11.92 -14.49 9.42
C VAL A 453 -12.14 -15.31 10.70
N ALA A 454 -11.28 -16.28 11.02
CA ALA A 454 -11.39 -17.05 12.25
C ALA A 454 -11.11 -16.18 13.49
N ASP A 455 -10.10 -15.30 13.40
CA ASP A 455 -9.82 -14.32 14.46
C ASP A 455 -10.99 -13.34 14.62
N VAL A 456 -11.59 -12.88 13.51
CA VAL A 456 -12.77 -12.00 13.54
C VAL A 456 -13.89 -12.63 14.33
N LYS A 457 -14.26 -13.88 14.02
CA LYS A 457 -15.32 -14.60 14.74
C LYS A 457 -15.01 -14.73 16.24
N SER A 458 -13.75 -15.00 16.58
CA SER A 458 -13.32 -15.12 17.97
C SER A 458 -13.39 -13.78 18.72
N LEU A 459 -12.97 -12.70 18.08
CA LEU A 459 -13.01 -11.35 18.65
C LEU A 459 -14.43 -10.81 18.80
N GLU A 460 -15.33 -11.04 17.82
CA GLU A 460 -16.73 -10.65 17.85
C GLU A 460 -17.49 -11.30 19.02
N ASN A 461 -17.04 -12.45 19.52
CA ASN A 461 -17.61 -13.13 20.67
C ASN A 461 -17.13 -12.57 22.02
N MET A 462 -16.22 -11.60 22.03
CA MET A 462 -15.71 -10.97 23.25
C MET A 462 -16.48 -9.68 23.54
N ASN A 463 -17.24 -9.62 24.61
CA ASN A 463 -18.11 -8.46 24.96
C ASN A 463 -17.37 -7.13 25.09
N HIS A 464 -16.07 -7.15 25.32
CA HIS A 464 -15.22 -5.96 25.49
C HIS A 464 -14.48 -5.56 24.20
N MET A 465 -14.68 -6.30 23.10
CA MET A 465 -14.06 -6.02 21.80
C MET A 465 -15.12 -5.59 20.80
N ASN A 466 -14.82 -4.54 20.04
CA ASN A 466 -15.58 -4.10 18.88
C ASN A 466 -14.77 -4.42 17.64
N VAL A 467 -15.39 -5.07 16.65
CA VAL A 467 -14.72 -5.45 15.39
C VAL A 467 -15.43 -4.80 14.22
N LEU A 468 -14.70 -4.06 13.41
CA LEU A 468 -15.24 -3.28 12.31
C LEU A 468 -14.54 -3.63 11.00
N PRO A 469 -15.29 -3.95 9.95
CA PRO A 469 -14.72 -4.12 8.62
C PRO A 469 -14.22 -2.78 8.08
N GLN A 470 -13.03 -2.79 7.52
CA GLN A 470 -12.46 -1.64 6.85
C GLN A 470 -12.01 -2.01 5.44
N ASN A 471 -12.43 -1.22 4.46
CA ASN A 471 -11.97 -1.38 3.10
C ASN A 471 -10.48 -1.01 3.04
N ILE A 472 -9.71 -1.90 2.48
CA ILE A 472 -8.33 -1.66 2.11
C ILE A 472 -8.24 -1.74 0.59
N PRO A 473 -7.35 -0.96 -0.06
CA PRO A 473 -7.24 -0.99 -1.52
C PRO A 473 -6.54 -2.27 -2.00
N TYR A 474 -7.19 -3.40 -1.75
CA TYR A 474 -6.77 -4.73 -2.14
C TYR A 474 -7.88 -5.42 -2.92
N THR A 475 -7.61 -5.69 -4.20
CA THR A 475 -8.46 -6.53 -5.04
C THR A 475 -7.82 -7.89 -5.21
N ARG A 476 -8.50 -8.94 -4.78
CA ARG A 476 -8.12 -10.31 -5.07
C ARG A 476 -8.63 -10.69 -6.45
N LEU A 477 -7.75 -11.22 -7.28
CA LEU A 477 -8.06 -11.45 -8.68
C LEU A 477 -7.21 -12.59 -9.27
N ILE A 478 -7.61 -13.01 -10.45
CA ILE A 478 -6.88 -13.94 -11.29
C ILE A 478 -6.35 -13.15 -12.49
N TRP A 479 -5.05 -13.27 -12.78
CA TRP A 479 -4.44 -12.83 -14.03
C TRP A 479 -4.50 -13.95 -15.04
N PHE A 480 -4.76 -13.60 -16.29
CA PHE A 480 -4.72 -14.50 -17.44
C PHE A 480 -3.42 -14.30 -18.20
N GLN A 481 -2.74 -15.41 -18.52
CA GLN A 481 -1.57 -15.36 -19.38
C GLN A 481 -2.04 -15.13 -20.83
N LYS A 482 -1.80 -13.92 -21.35
CA LYS A 482 -2.22 -13.50 -22.68
C LYS A 482 -1.19 -13.81 -23.77
N PHE A 483 0.06 -13.99 -23.39
CA PHE A 483 1.11 -14.34 -24.34
C PHE A 483 0.98 -15.82 -24.73
N ARG A 484 1.23 -16.11 -26.00
CA ARG A 484 1.30 -17.49 -26.44
C ARG A 484 2.59 -18.12 -25.92
N LYS A 485 2.45 -19.26 -25.26
CA LYS A 485 3.58 -20.14 -24.96
C LYS A 485 4.05 -20.75 -26.28
N LYS A 486 5.35 -20.75 -26.52
CA LYS A 486 5.98 -21.54 -27.59
C LYS A 486 6.35 -22.91 -27.07
#